data_563865b924b1566ab5e472ac58e94739
#
_entry.id   563865b924b1566ab5e472ac58e94739
#
_cell.length_a   1.000
_cell.length_b   1.000
_cell.length_c   1.000
_cell.angle_alpha   90.00
_cell.angle_beta   90.00
_cell.angle_gamma   90.00
#
_symmetry.space_group_name_H-M   'P 1'
#
loop_
_entity.id
_entity.type
_entity.pdbx_description
1 polymer ?
#
loop_
_entity_poly.entity_id
_entity_poly.type
_entity_poly.pdbx_seq_one_letter_code
_entity_poly.pdbx_strand_id
1 'polypeptide(L)'
;MKGKLVAFAILASLCSLSCASCVGKIGPGGDDTAGDDDDGPPLDPNLTVQLVPAAGQSGTQVVNFAVPLPRGMTSAPAVRVAHGGNDLDSYRRGLGAYDDGSLRAIQIQVQLEISGPTSLELAIGATGGGDRAAVDVATTLVAADGTQGPKVWVLLPPAWMAGSGAFGRIVPQAEIAGTPLDAWGGVCDYDRWDTDAFIAQQASRDVWLFDRATAMYRGYAITGDAAPLASAYREAAIYRAGVTGRGSATRISIPTAADDLKYHYTQGMALHWLLTGDDRFRDAAEDVAVRTHDLWTDPGYAGGADFWTERHAGFALHAYEWAAMVSDDQAATFRGWADAAVATYLDMQATWPSSWTDRDARCFAHSADAHGEGYGYNGCSPWMSAILADALEVHATRVGGTRAGEIRAALVRLGRIVARDGRDGDGKPYYWLGLGRAGEVDEYEEHWGESAYLVAMAWHHGGRSDAALRTAADELVTGLRTRGEAGQLRSFNWQCRSAVQAPAYLK
;
A
#
# COMPACT_ATOMS: atom_id res chain seq x y z
N MET A 1 55.76 -8.97 -37.84
CA MET A 1 55.18 -8.63 -39.14
C MET A 1 54.03 -7.65 -38.89
N LYS A 2 54.30 -6.39 -39.04
CA LYS A 2 53.70 -5.42 -40.00
C LYS A 2 52.21 -5.72 -40.23
N GLY A 3 51.23 -4.94 -39.79
CA GLY A 3 51.00 -3.51 -39.84
C GLY A 3 49.65 -3.33 -40.53
N LYS A 4 48.79 -2.49 -40.06
CA LYS A 4 48.23 -1.32 -40.75
C LYS A 4 47.09 -0.71 -39.95
N LEU A 5 47.35 0.48 -39.46
CA LEU A 5 46.31 1.48 -39.12
C LEU A 5 45.65 1.94 -40.41
N VAL A 6 44.29 2.12 -40.32
CA VAL A 6 43.55 2.96 -41.26
C VAL A 6 42.73 3.96 -40.45
N ALA A 7 43.11 5.22 -40.62
CA ALA A 7 42.39 6.37 -40.12
C ALA A 7 41.34 6.75 -41.17
N PHE A 8 40.09 7.03 -40.75
CA PHE A 8 39.11 7.72 -41.59
C PHE A 8 38.74 9.06 -40.96
N ALA A 9 38.96 10.08 -41.75
CA ALA A 9 38.66 11.48 -41.45
C ALA A 9 37.18 11.76 -41.67
N ILE A 10 36.60 12.53 -40.76
CA ILE A 10 35.24 13.05 -40.84
C ILE A 10 35.28 14.43 -41.51
N LEU A 11 34.55 14.57 -42.60
CA LEU A 11 34.24 15.86 -43.23
C LEU A 11 32.93 16.37 -42.64
N ALA A 12 32.98 17.53 -42.00
CA ALA A 12 31.81 18.30 -41.65
C ALA A 12 31.32 19.11 -42.84
N SER A 13 30.05 19.02 -43.17
CA SER A 13 29.39 19.92 -44.13
C SER A 13 28.26 20.63 -43.44
N LEU A 14 28.43 21.95 -43.25
CA LEU A 14 27.42 22.90 -42.85
C LEU A 14 26.51 23.20 -44.04
N CYS A 15 25.21 23.00 -43.88
CA CYS A 15 24.20 23.65 -44.75
C CYS A 15 23.17 24.31 -43.85
N SER A 16 23.28 25.64 -43.78
CA SER A 16 22.27 26.55 -43.28
C SER A 16 21.22 26.78 -44.35
N LEU A 17 19.96 26.44 -44.11
CA LEU A 17 18.82 26.98 -44.85
C LEU A 17 17.75 27.44 -43.88
N SER A 18 17.59 28.76 -43.87
CA SER A 18 16.47 29.46 -43.31
C SER A 18 15.19 29.18 -44.08
N CYS A 19 14.13 28.77 -43.43
CA CYS A 19 12.78 28.93 -43.94
C CYS A 19 11.91 29.50 -42.84
N ALA A 20 11.50 30.76 -43.04
CA ALA A 20 10.56 31.47 -42.23
C ALA A 20 9.11 31.03 -42.55
N SER A 21 8.26 31.09 -41.54
CA SER A 21 6.81 31.23 -41.62
C SER A 21 5.97 30.02 -42.07
N CYS A 22 5.49 29.26 -41.07
CA CYS A 22 4.10 28.82 -41.08
C CYS A 22 3.62 28.82 -39.61
N VAL A 23 3.03 29.93 -39.21
CA VAL A 23 2.26 30.03 -37.96
C VAL A 23 0.90 29.42 -38.25
N GLY A 24 0.79 28.08 -37.98
CA GLY A 24 -0.50 27.43 -37.81
C GLY A 24 -0.96 27.66 -36.40
N LYS A 25 -2.03 28.40 -36.16
CA LYS A 25 -2.76 28.44 -34.92
C LYS A 25 -3.28 27.02 -34.63
N ILE A 26 -2.59 26.31 -33.71
CA ILE A 26 -3.18 25.17 -33.01
C ILE A 26 -4.12 25.81 -31.99
N GLY A 27 -5.42 25.61 -32.17
CA GLY A 27 -6.41 25.93 -31.13
C GLY A 27 -6.10 25.08 -29.89
N PRO A 28 -6.55 25.54 -28.71
CA PRO A 28 -6.40 24.74 -27.49
C PRO A 28 -7.12 23.41 -27.71
N GLY A 29 -6.34 22.36 -27.93
CA GLY A 29 -6.83 21.00 -27.79
C GLY A 29 -7.32 20.89 -26.36
N GLY A 30 -8.57 20.52 -26.17
CA GLY A 30 -9.11 20.26 -24.86
C GLY A 30 -8.21 19.22 -24.20
N ASP A 31 -7.58 19.58 -23.12
CA ASP A 31 -7.08 18.63 -22.12
C ASP A 31 -8.32 17.91 -21.59
N ASP A 32 -8.61 16.73 -22.15
CA ASP A 32 -9.40 15.71 -21.47
C ASP A 32 -8.55 15.16 -20.32
N THR A 33 -8.24 16.02 -19.35
CA THR A 33 -8.02 15.59 -18.00
C THR A 33 -9.39 15.17 -17.52
N ALA A 34 -9.75 13.89 -17.77
CA ALA A 34 -10.68 13.21 -16.90
C ALA A 34 -10.00 13.25 -15.52
N GLY A 35 -10.25 14.33 -14.79
CA GLY A 35 -9.95 14.42 -13.38
C GLY A 35 -10.60 13.19 -12.74
N ASP A 36 -9.86 12.51 -11.90
CA ASP A 36 -10.44 11.55 -10.97
C ASP A 36 -11.44 12.38 -10.15
N ASP A 37 -12.73 12.31 -10.48
CA ASP A 37 -13.83 13.07 -9.81
C ASP A 37 -13.99 12.68 -8.33
N ASP A 38 -13.07 11.90 -7.80
CA ASP A 38 -13.03 11.39 -6.43
C ASP A 38 -12.01 12.09 -5.52
N ASP A 39 -11.35 13.14 -5.97
CA ASP A 39 -10.58 13.98 -5.07
C ASP A 39 -11.54 14.72 -4.13
N GLY A 40 -11.64 14.21 -2.90
CA GLY A 40 -12.36 14.89 -1.83
C GLY A 40 -11.90 16.34 -1.69
N PRO A 41 -12.61 17.18 -0.91
CA PRO A 41 -12.18 18.57 -0.73
C PRO A 41 -10.73 18.61 -0.26
N PRO A 42 -9.92 19.58 -0.74
CA PRO A 42 -8.53 19.74 -0.31
C PRO A 42 -8.43 19.73 1.22
N LEU A 43 -7.44 19.00 1.76
CA LEU A 43 -7.19 19.00 3.19
C LEU A 43 -6.86 20.41 3.69
N ASP A 44 -7.41 20.79 4.85
CA ASP A 44 -6.99 21.99 5.55
C ASP A 44 -5.51 21.81 5.94
N PRO A 45 -4.59 22.71 5.54
CA PRO A 45 -3.18 22.62 5.93
C PRO A 45 -2.95 22.75 7.45
N ASN A 46 -3.97 23.16 8.20
CA ASN A 46 -3.92 23.23 9.66
C ASN A 46 -4.47 21.94 10.27
N LEU A 47 -3.70 21.31 11.13
CA LEU A 47 -4.14 20.12 11.85
C LEU A 47 -3.64 20.13 13.29
N THR A 48 -4.39 19.49 14.17
CA THR A 48 -3.99 19.22 15.55
C THR A 48 -3.65 17.75 15.70
N VAL A 49 -2.45 17.44 16.23
CA VAL A 49 -2.03 16.09 16.57
C VAL A 49 -2.01 15.89 18.07
N GLN A 50 -2.38 14.70 18.52
CA GLN A 50 -2.36 14.36 19.94
C GLN A 50 -1.01 13.73 20.30
N LEU A 51 -0.46 14.13 21.45
CA LEU A 51 0.73 13.56 22.02
C LEU A 51 0.35 12.70 23.23
N VAL A 52 0.74 11.43 23.22
CA VAL A 52 0.47 10.48 24.30
C VAL A 52 1.80 9.89 24.78
N PRO A 53 2.28 10.23 25.98
CA PRO A 53 3.53 9.67 26.50
C PRO A 53 3.38 8.15 26.72
N ALA A 54 4.42 7.40 26.40
CA ALA A 54 4.50 6.00 26.78
C ALA A 54 4.57 5.85 28.30
N ALA A 55 4.21 4.69 28.82
CA ALA A 55 4.18 4.44 30.25
C ALA A 55 5.54 4.77 30.90
N GLY A 56 5.49 5.59 31.98
CA GLY A 56 6.66 6.04 32.71
C GLY A 56 7.50 7.13 32.03
N GLN A 57 7.08 7.65 30.87
CA GLN A 57 7.77 8.76 30.20
C GLN A 57 7.18 10.10 30.62
N SER A 58 8.04 11.02 31.09
CA SER A 58 7.69 12.38 31.49
C SER A 58 8.90 13.29 31.41
N GLY A 59 8.73 14.59 31.71
CA GLY A 59 9.80 15.59 31.67
C GLY A 59 10.08 16.06 30.24
N THR A 60 11.22 16.67 30.04
CA THR A 60 11.62 17.18 28.72
C THR A 60 11.89 16.03 27.75
N GLN A 61 11.07 15.91 26.71
CA GLN A 61 11.16 14.89 25.67
C GLN A 61 11.42 15.50 24.31
N VAL A 62 12.18 14.80 23.47
CA VAL A 62 12.23 15.05 22.02
C VAL A 62 11.19 14.14 21.39
N VAL A 63 10.20 14.74 20.76
CA VAL A 63 9.13 14.04 20.03
C VAL A 63 9.49 14.04 18.56
N ASN A 64 9.55 12.85 17.95
CA ASN A 64 9.80 12.65 16.53
C ASN A 64 8.60 11.98 15.88
N PHE A 65 8.16 12.54 14.76
CA PHE A 65 7.08 11.99 13.94
C PHE A 65 7.17 12.53 12.52
N ALA A 66 6.38 11.98 11.61
CA ALA A 66 6.18 12.61 10.32
C ALA A 66 4.69 12.65 9.96
N VAL A 67 4.35 13.61 9.13
CA VAL A 67 2.97 13.87 8.67
C VAL A 67 2.90 13.53 7.19
N PRO A 68 2.20 12.46 6.80
CA PRO A 68 1.92 12.16 5.39
C PRO A 68 1.09 13.27 4.75
N LEU A 69 1.40 13.58 3.49
CA LEU A 69 0.81 14.69 2.74
C LEU A 69 0.16 14.20 1.46
N PRO A 70 -0.96 14.79 1.04
CA PRO A 70 -1.50 14.54 -0.29
C PRO A 70 -0.62 15.17 -1.36
N ARG A 71 -0.72 14.65 -2.58
CA ARG A 71 -0.05 15.21 -3.76
C ARG A 71 -0.42 16.70 -3.92
N GLY A 72 0.56 17.51 -4.28
CA GLY A 72 0.37 18.94 -4.57
C GLY A 72 0.32 19.85 -3.34
N MET A 73 0.36 19.33 -2.10
CA MET A 73 0.20 20.16 -0.91
C MET A 73 1.39 21.13 -0.68
N THR A 74 2.63 20.64 -0.74
CA THR A 74 3.85 21.46 -0.62
C THR A 74 5.06 20.75 -1.22
N SER A 75 5.99 21.52 -1.79
CA SER A 75 7.29 21.01 -2.27
C SER A 75 8.44 21.31 -1.31
N ALA A 76 8.18 22.02 -0.21
CA ALA A 76 9.18 22.36 0.81
C ALA A 76 8.77 21.79 2.18
N PRO A 77 9.73 21.41 3.06
CA PRO A 77 9.42 20.91 4.39
C PRO A 77 9.06 22.06 5.36
N ALA A 78 8.21 22.98 4.89
CA ALA A 78 7.76 24.11 5.68
C ALA A 78 6.56 23.69 6.54
N VAL A 79 6.68 23.83 7.85
CA VAL A 79 5.60 23.62 8.80
C VAL A 79 5.82 24.48 10.04
N ARG A 80 4.80 25.20 10.45
CA ARG A 80 4.76 25.86 11.75
C ARG A 80 4.27 24.84 12.78
N VAL A 81 4.98 24.72 13.88
CA VAL A 81 4.61 23.86 15.02
C VAL A 81 4.40 24.74 16.22
N ALA A 82 3.23 24.61 16.86
CA ALA A 82 2.91 25.36 18.07
C ALA A 82 2.37 24.45 19.18
N HIS A 83 2.55 24.87 20.44
CA HIS A 83 1.99 24.25 21.62
C HIS A 83 1.42 25.30 22.54
N GLY A 84 0.12 25.21 22.86
CA GLY A 84 -0.55 26.20 23.68
C GLY A 84 -0.45 27.62 23.14
N GLY A 85 -0.48 27.78 21.81
CA GLY A 85 -0.38 29.06 21.10
C GLY A 85 1.04 29.62 20.93
N ASN A 86 2.07 28.93 21.46
CA ASN A 86 3.46 29.34 21.33
C ASN A 86 4.18 28.51 20.26
N ASP A 87 4.90 29.17 19.35
CA ASP A 87 5.71 28.52 18.33
C ASP A 87 6.88 27.75 18.96
N LEU A 88 7.13 26.54 18.48
CA LEU A 88 8.24 25.71 18.91
C LEU A 88 9.36 25.70 17.86
N ASP A 89 10.60 25.71 18.35
CA ASP A 89 11.76 25.40 17.49
C ASP A 89 11.66 23.92 17.06
N SER A 90 11.82 23.67 15.77
CA SER A 90 11.66 22.32 15.22
C SER A 90 12.69 21.99 14.16
N TYR A 91 13.09 20.72 14.09
CA TYR A 91 13.74 20.16 12.92
C TYR A 91 12.66 19.73 11.91
N ARG A 92 12.92 19.95 10.64
CA ARG A 92 11.98 19.65 9.55
C ARG A 92 12.75 19.02 8.39
N ARG A 93 12.24 17.89 7.87
CA ARG A 93 12.82 17.19 6.72
C ARG A 93 11.71 16.70 5.80
N GLY A 94 11.79 16.95 4.49
CA GLY A 94 10.93 16.33 3.49
C GLY A 94 11.26 14.85 3.34
N LEU A 95 10.22 14.02 3.24
CA LEU A 95 10.34 12.59 3.03
C LEU A 95 9.68 12.20 1.72
N GLY A 96 10.47 11.67 0.78
CA GLY A 96 10.00 11.27 -0.53
C GLY A 96 9.36 12.43 -1.34
N ALA A 97 9.19 12.21 -2.61
CA ALA A 97 8.48 13.16 -3.47
C ALA A 97 7.52 12.44 -4.41
N TYR A 98 6.44 13.13 -4.74
CA TYR A 98 5.59 12.78 -5.88
C TYR A 98 6.25 13.21 -7.18
N ASP A 99 5.74 12.76 -8.31
CA ASP A 99 6.30 13.09 -9.64
C ASP A 99 6.15 14.58 -10.00
N ASP A 100 5.23 15.30 -9.35
CA ASP A 100 5.08 16.75 -9.46
C ASP A 100 6.04 17.55 -8.57
N GLY A 101 6.90 16.88 -7.82
CA GLY A 101 7.87 17.46 -6.89
C GLY A 101 7.31 17.84 -5.52
N SER A 102 6.00 17.63 -5.27
CA SER A 102 5.45 17.79 -3.93
C SER A 102 5.92 16.68 -2.99
N LEU A 103 6.00 16.97 -1.69
CA LEU A 103 6.47 16.02 -0.67
C LEU A 103 5.39 14.99 -0.32
N ARG A 104 5.82 13.76 -0.04
CA ARG A 104 4.95 12.69 0.47
C ARG A 104 4.73 12.76 1.97
N ALA A 105 5.71 13.28 2.71
CA ALA A 105 5.57 13.54 4.14
C ALA A 105 6.58 14.58 4.60
N ILE A 106 6.36 15.15 5.77
CA ILE A 106 7.33 16.01 6.47
C ILE A 106 7.63 15.37 7.82
N GLN A 107 8.91 15.02 8.05
CA GLN A 107 9.40 14.66 9.37
C GLN A 107 9.59 15.90 10.21
N ILE A 108 9.17 15.83 11.47
CA ILE A 108 9.20 16.91 12.46
C ILE A 108 9.81 16.37 13.75
N GLN A 109 10.75 17.14 14.33
CA GLN A 109 11.25 16.87 15.67
C GLN A 109 11.13 18.13 16.50
N VAL A 110 10.48 18.04 17.66
CA VAL A 110 10.30 19.12 18.62
C VAL A 110 10.73 18.68 20.00
N GLN A 111 11.09 19.62 20.85
CA GLN A 111 11.36 19.36 22.27
C GLN A 111 10.36 20.13 23.10
N LEU A 112 9.72 19.43 24.03
CA LEU A 112 8.78 20.06 24.94
C LEU A 112 8.72 19.28 26.27
N GLU A 113 8.13 19.92 27.27
CA GLU A 113 7.89 19.31 28.58
C GLU A 113 6.63 18.45 28.49
N ILE A 114 6.72 17.18 28.84
CA ILE A 114 5.61 16.21 28.83
C ILE A 114 5.29 15.83 30.27
N SER A 115 4.07 16.12 30.70
CA SER A 115 3.53 15.69 32.01
C SER A 115 2.30 14.78 31.88
N GLY A 116 1.79 14.59 30.67
CA GLY A 116 0.61 13.80 30.36
C GLY A 116 0.21 14.01 28.88
N PRO A 117 -0.93 13.47 28.45
CA PRO A 117 -1.46 13.71 27.11
C PRO A 117 -1.62 15.21 26.84
N THR A 118 -1.18 15.65 25.65
CA THR A 118 -1.27 17.03 25.19
C THR A 118 -1.39 17.08 23.67
N SER A 119 -1.32 18.26 23.04
CA SER A 119 -1.46 18.40 21.59
C SER A 119 -0.44 19.38 21.00
N LEU A 120 -0.19 19.23 19.71
CA LEU A 120 0.51 20.22 18.89
C LEU A 120 -0.43 20.74 17.79
N GLU A 121 -0.35 22.02 17.53
CA GLU A 121 -0.95 22.66 16.35
C GLU A 121 0.10 22.71 15.24
N LEU A 122 -0.25 22.19 14.05
CA LEU A 122 0.60 22.19 12.87
C LEU A 122 -0.06 23.02 11.76
N ALA A 123 0.73 23.85 11.06
CA ALA A 123 0.28 24.52 9.85
C ALA A 123 1.28 24.21 8.72
N ILE A 124 0.88 23.32 7.80
CA ILE A 124 1.69 22.87 6.68
C ILE A 124 1.85 24.01 5.67
N GLY A 125 3.06 24.21 5.17
CA GLY A 125 3.39 25.32 4.26
C GLY A 125 3.65 26.66 4.95
N ALA A 126 3.41 26.74 6.27
CA ALA A 126 3.68 27.95 7.06
C ALA A 126 5.07 27.88 7.72
N THR A 127 5.59 29.04 8.09
CA THR A 127 6.84 29.18 8.85
C THR A 127 6.54 29.69 10.26
N GLY A 128 7.33 29.26 11.25
CA GLY A 128 7.21 29.67 12.66
C GLY A 128 8.19 28.87 13.53
N GLY A 129 8.57 29.44 14.68
CA GLY A 129 9.65 28.94 15.51
C GLY A 129 11.02 29.04 14.86
N GLY A 130 12.05 28.67 15.57
CA GLY A 130 13.42 28.55 15.08
C GLY A 130 13.72 27.16 14.49
N ASP A 131 14.89 27.06 13.85
CA ASP A 131 15.44 25.77 13.40
C ASP A 131 16.12 25.06 14.56
N ARG A 132 15.88 23.76 14.64
CA ARG A 132 16.52 22.87 15.59
C ARG A 132 17.43 21.88 14.86
N ALA A 133 18.55 21.51 15.50
CA ALA A 133 19.38 20.42 14.99
C ALA A 133 18.63 19.08 15.06
N ALA A 134 18.80 18.24 14.04
CA ALA A 134 18.29 16.89 14.03
C ALA A 134 18.88 16.04 15.18
N VAL A 135 18.05 15.15 15.73
CA VAL A 135 18.51 14.07 16.60
C VAL A 135 18.29 12.74 15.91
N ASP A 136 19.11 11.75 16.25
CA ASP A 136 18.89 10.38 15.79
C ASP A 136 17.51 9.88 16.29
N VAL A 137 16.71 9.38 15.37
CA VAL A 137 15.37 8.85 15.66
C VAL A 137 15.42 7.78 16.76
N ALA A 138 16.47 6.92 16.77
CA ALA A 138 16.64 5.90 17.80
C ALA A 138 16.66 6.47 19.24
N THR A 139 17.08 7.73 19.42
CA THR A 139 17.10 8.40 20.74
C THR A 139 15.72 8.80 21.23
N THR A 140 14.73 8.86 20.35
CA THR A 140 13.33 9.20 20.65
C THR A 140 12.48 7.96 20.98
N LEU A 141 13.06 6.77 20.83
CA LEU A 141 12.41 5.49 21.08
C LEU A 141 12.68 5.00 22.49
N VAL A 142 11.77 4.19 23.06
CA VAL A 142 11.96 3.55 24.36
C VAL A 142 13.13 2.58 24.33
N ALA A 143 13.19 1.76 23.28
CA ALA A 143 14.35 0.94 22.94
C ALA A 143 14.86 1.35 21.55
N ALA A 144 16.19 1.47 21.39
CA ALA A 144 16.83 1.97 20.18
C ALA A 144 16.49 1.16 18.91
N ASP A 145 16.13 -0.11 19.04
CA ASP A 145 15.71 -0.98 17.96
C ASP A 145 14.25 -0.72 17.49
N GLY A 146 13.47 0.05 18.25
CA GLY A 146 12.08 0.40 17.94
C GLY A 146 11.05 -0.62 18.42
N THR A 147 11.45 -1.76 18.99
CA THR A 147 10.52 -2.84 19.39
C THR A 147 9.56 -2.47 20.52
N GLN A 148 9.80 -1.35 21.23
CA GLN A 148 8.95 -0.85 22.30
C GLN A 148 8.26 0.48 21.93
N GLY A 149 8.46 0.95 20.69
CA GLY A 149 7.86 2.18 20.19
C GLY A 149 8.53 3.48 20.67
N PRO A 150 7.92 4.63 20.38
CA PRO A 150 8.43 5.94 20.74
C PRO A 150 8.18 6.26 22.22
N LYS A 151 8.96 7.18 22.78
CA LYS A 151 8.74 7.73 24.12
C LYS A 151 7.45 8.54 24.22
N VAL A 152 7.04 9.16 23.12
CA VAL A 152 5.80 9.91 22.99
C VAL A 152 5.13 9.54 21.67
N TRP A 153 3.96 8.95 21.74
CA TRP A 153 3.13 8.64 20.58
C TRP A 153 2.54 9.92 20.01
N VAL A 154 2.50 10.04 18.71
CA VAL A 154 1.85 11.14 18.00
C VAL A 154 0.70 10.57 17.18
N LEU A 155 -0.52 10.99 17.51
CA LEU A 155 -1.73 10.52 16.85
C LEU A 155 -2.24 11.58 15.89
N LEU A 156 -2.25 11.25 14.61
CA LEU A 156 -2.80 12.06 13.53
C LEU A 156 -4.32 11.84 13.43
N PRO A 157 -5.10 12.85 13.05
CA PRO A 157 -6.53 12.67 12.81
C PRO A 157 -6.82 11.68 11.67
N PRO A 158 -7.80 10.75 11.82
CA PRO A 158 -8.17 9.81 10.75
C PRO A 158 -8.56 10.49 9.44
N ALA A 159 -9.27 11.62 9.49
CA ALA A 159 -9.62 12.39 8.30
C ALA A 159 -8.39 12.90 7.54
N TRP A 160 -7.32 13.31 8.27
CA TRP A 160 -6.05 13.68 7.64
C TRP A 160 -5.38 12.47 6.98
N MET A 161 -5.32 11.34 7.68
CA MET A 161 -4.69 10.13 7.14
C MET A 161 -5.42 9.61 5.90
N ALA A 162 -6.75 9.60 5.92
CA ALA A 162 -7.56 9.27 4.75
C ALA A 162 -7.29 10.21 3.56
N GLY A 163 -7.33 11.52 3.81
CA GLY A 163 -7.11 12.54 2.76
C GLY A 163 -5.65 12.62 2.27
N SER A 164 -4.67 12.11 3.03
CA SER A 164 -3.27 12.06 2.58
C SER A 164 -3.02 11.05 1.45
N GLY A 165 -3.89 10.04 1.29
CA GLY A 165 -3.72 8.94 0.35
C GLY A 165 -2.59 7.96 0.69
N ALA A 166 -1.81 8.19 1.74
CA ALA A 166 -0.65 7.36 2.09
C ALA A 166 -1.02 5.92 2.50
N PHE A 167 -2.25 5.70 2.97
CA PHE A 167 -2.73 4.39 3.44
C PHE A 167 -3.60 3.65 2.41
N GLY A 168 -3.68 4.15 1.18
CA GLY A 168 -4.62 3.74 0.15
C GLY A 168 -5.98 4.45 0.32
N ARG A 169 -7.01 3.95 -0.35
CA ARG A 169 -8.37 4.49 -0.22
C ARG A 169 -9.00 3.97 1.08
N ILE A 170 -9.09 4.81 2.08
CA ILE A 170 -9.71 4.48 3.38
C ILE A 170 -10.75 5.53 3.76
N VAL A 171 -11.67 5.14 4.62
CA VAL A 171 -12.67 6.03 5.23
C VAL A 171 -12.51 5.96 6.75
N PRO A 172 -12.48 7.09 7.45
CA PRO A 172 -12.50 7.08 8.91
C PRO A 172 -13.68 6.29 9.47
N GLN A 173 -13.43 5.43 10.46
CA GLN A 173 -14.46 4.58 11.09
C GLN A 173 -15.66 5.39 11.57
N ALA A 174 -15.42 6.59 12.12
CA ALA A 174 -16.48 7.46 12.60
C ALA A 174 -17.47 7.91 11.51
N GLU A 175 -17.06 7.94 10.24
CA GLU A 175 -17.90 8.35 9.12
C GLU A 175 -18.85 7.25 8.61
N ILE A 176 -18.55 5.99 8.94
CA ILE A 176 -19.32 4.82 8.50
C ILE A 176 -19.97 4.09 9.68
N ALA A 177 -19.68 4.49 10.90
CA ALA A 177 -20.24 3.89 12.11
C ALA A 177 -21.78 3.85 12.06
N GLY A 178 -22.34 2.70 12.42
CA GLY A 178 -23.80 2.48 12.39
C GLY A 178 -24.41 2.26 10.99
N THR A 179 -23.61 2.28 9.92
CA THR A 179 -24.01 1.87 8.57
C THR A 179 -23.63 0.42 8.28
N PRO A 180 -24.15 -0.22 7.21
CA PRO A 180 -23.67 -1.53 6.80
C PRO A 180 -22.17 -1.58 6.49
N LEU A 181 -21.56 -0.45 6.09
CA LEU A 181 -20.13 -0.35 5.78
C LEU A 181 -19.22 -0.46 7.00
N ASP A 182 -19.80 -0.41 8.21
CA ASP A 182 -19.08 -0.65 9.48
C ASP A 182 -18.74 -2.13 9.74
N ALA A 183 -18.99 -3.01 8.78
CA ALA A 183 -18.78 -4.45 8.92
C ALA A 183 -17.34 -4.82 9.32
N TRP A 184 -16.36 -4.10 8.77
CA TRP A 184 -14.94 -4.34 9.13
C TRP A 184 -14.59 -3.90 10.54
N GLY A 185 -15.24 -2.89 11.10
CA GLY A 185 -15.07 -2.47 12.49
C GLY A 185 -15.39 -3.57 13.49
N GLY A 186 -16.34 -4.48 13.16
CA GLY A 186 -16.66 -5.65 13.98
C GLY A 186 -15.73 -6.84 13.80
N VAL A 187 -15.03 -6.94 12.65
CA VAL A 187 -14.15 -8.07 12.30
C VAL A 187 -12.68 -7.75 12.59
N CYS A 188 -12.26 -6.51 12.35
CA CYS A 188 -10.87 -6.07 12.57
C CYS A 188 -10.69 -5.60 14.02
N ASP A 189 -10.67 -6.55 14.93
CA ASP A 189 -10.44 -6.32 16.36
C ASP A 189 -8.93 -6.17 16.63
N TYR A 190 -8.45 -4.93 16.54
CA TYR A 190 -7.02 -4.60 16.68
C TYR A 190 -6.50 -4.80 18.12
N ASP A 191 -7.36 -4.80 19.12
CA ASP A 191 -6.98 -5.07 20.50
C ASP A 191 -6.83 -6.58 20.75
N ARG A 192 -7.75 -7.39 20.22
CA ARG A 192 -7.67 -8.87 20.30
C ARG A 192 -6.46 -9.44 19.57
N TRP A 193 -6.16 -8.87 18.40
CA TRP A 193 -5.12 -9.36 17.49
C TRP A 193 -3.87 -8.48 17.53
N ASP A 194 -3.55 -7.90 18.66
CA ASP A 194 -2.38 -7.07 18.87
C ASP A 194 -1.03 -7.81 18.70
N THR A 195 0.06 -7.10 18.91
CA THR A 195 1.40 -7.71 18.80
C THR A 195 1.65 -8.80 19.82
N ASP A 196 1.05 -8.74 21.03
CA ASP A 196 1.26 -9.77 22.04
C ASP A 196 0.58 -11.08 21.61
N ALA A 197 -0.63 -11.01 21.03
CA ALA A 197 -1.30 -12.15 20.41
C ALA A 197 -0.48 -12.73 19.23
N PHE A 198 0.15 -11.87 18.43
CA PHE A 198 1.03 -12.27 17.35
C PHE A 198 2.29 -12.99 17.85
N ILE A 199 2.99 -12.41 18.83
CA ILE A 199 4.21 -13.00 19.41
C ILE A 199 3.92 -14.37 20.02
N ALA A 200 2.78 -14.53 20.68
CA ALA A 200 2.36 -15.81 21.24
C ALA A 200 2.23 -16.93 20.19
N GLN A 201 2.00 -16.57 18.92
CA GLN A 201 1.78 -17.51 17.81
C GLN A 201 2.87 -17.45 16.73
N GLN A 202 3.89 -16.61 16.87
CA GLN A 202 4.89 -16.33 15.81
C GLN A 202 5.70 -17.54 15.34
N ALA A 203 5.67 -18.66 16.08
CA ALA A 203 6.26 -19.91 15.63
C ALA A 203 5.50 -20.56 14.45
N SER A 204 4.21 -20.25 14.28
CA SER A 204 3.45 -20.63 13.09
C SER A 204 3.79 -19.71 11.92
N ARG A 205 4.05 -20.30 10.75
CA ARG A 205 4.29 -19.54 9.53
C ARG A 205 3.05 -18.77 9.06
N ASP A 206 1.87 -19.25 9.37
CA ASP A 206 0.61 -18.72 8.87
C ASP A 206 0.30 -17.32 9.42
N VAL A 207 0.69 -17.04 10.67
CA VAL A 207 0.45 -15.75 11.29
C VAL A 207 1.31 -14.63 10.72
N TRP A 208 2.34 -14.96 9.94
CA TRP A 208 3.18 -14.00 9.23
C TRP A 208 2.61 -13.60 7.86
N LEU A 209 1.62 -14.33 7.37
CA LEU A 209 1.02 -14.01 6.07
C LEU A 209 0.36 -12.64 6.09
N PHE A 210 0.52 -11.91 4.96
CA PHE A 210 -0.21 -10.67 4.59
C PHE A 210 0.21 -9.38 5.26
N ASP A 211 1.50 -9.20 5.58
CA ASP A 211 2.05 -7.91 6.04
C ASP A 211 1.21 -7.27 7.18
N ARG A 212 1.32 -7.86 8.35
CA ARG A 212 0.60 -7.41 9.54
C ARG A 212 0.83 -5.93 9.88
N ALA A 213 2.07 -5.44 9.72
CA ALA A 213 2.37 -4.04 10.00
C ALA A 213 1.49 -3.12 9.15
N THR A 214 1.26 -3.46 7.86
CA THR A 214 0.33 -2.71 7.01
C THR A 214 -1.11 -2.81 7.51
N ALA A 215 -1.59 -3.98 7.94
CA ALA A 215 -2.93 -4.12 8.50
C ALA A 215 -3.12 -3.22 9.73
N MET A 216 -2.14 -3.20 10.63
CA MET A 216 -2.16 -2.36 11.83
C MET A 216 -2.05 -0.86 11.52
N TYR A 217 -1.21 -0.45 10.55
CA TYR A 217 -1.14 0.95 10.10
C TYR A 217 -2.45 1.41 9.47
N ARG A 218 -3.11 0.59 8.66
CA ARG A 218 -4.45 0.90 8.13
C ARG A 218 -5.50 0.96 9.25
N GLY A 219 -5.41 0.07 10.23
CA GLY A 219 -6.25 0.14 11.42
C GLY A 219 -6.10 1.47 12.16
N TYR A 220 -4.87 1.88 12.42
CA TYR A 220 -4.59 3.20 12.99
C TYR A 220 -5.16 4.33 12.13
N ALA A 221 -4.95 4.28 10.82
CA ALA A 221 -5.41 5.34 9.92
C ALA A 221 -6.94 5.46 9.87
N ILE A 222 -7.66 4.36 10.06
CA ILE A 222 -9.13 4.31 10.06
C ILE A 222 -9.70 4.74 11.42
N THR A 223 -9.09 4.29 12.53
CA THR A 223 -9.64 4.51 13.88
C THR A 223 -9.06 5.74 14.58
N GLY A 224 -7.79 6.06 14.34
CA GLY A 224 -7.02 7.05 15.09
C GLY A 224 -6.52 6.56 16.45
N ASP A 225 -6.71 5.26 16.77
CA ASP A 225 -6.39 4.69 18.06
C ASP A 225 -4.89 4.40 18.22
N ALA A 226 -4.39 4.54 19.44
CA ALA A 226 -3.00 4.27 19.75
C ALA A 226 -2.64 2.77 19.70
N ALA A 227 -3.59 1.86 19.97
CA ALA A 227 -3.33 0.43 20.05
C ALA A 227 -2.87 -0.16 18.69
N PRO A 228 -3.59 0.03 17.57
CA PRO A 228 -3.10 -0.45 16.28
C PRO A 228 -1.79 0.24 15.84
N LEU A 229 -1.57 1.53 16.20
CA LEU A 229 -0.29 2.21 15.93
C LEU A 229 0.86 1.55 16.70
N ALA A 230 0.65 1.22 17.98
CA ALA A 230 1.65 0.55 18.80
C ALA A 230 2.00 -0.82 18.24
N SER A 231 1.00 -1.59 17.81
CA SER A 231 1.22 -2.88 17.15
C SER A 231 1.95 -2.73 15.82
N ALA A 232 1.58 -1.76 14.98
CA ALA A 232 2.25 -1.49 13.71
C ALA A 232 3.74 -1.18 13.90
N TYR A 233 4.10 -0.35 14.88
CA TYR A 233 5.49 -0.02 15.21
C TYR A 233 6.30 -1.25 15.61
N ARG A 234 5.78 -2.05 16.55
CA ARG A 234 6.45 -3.26 17.04
C ARG A 234 6.63 -4.29 15.91
N GLU A 235 5.59 -4.54 15.15
CA GLU A 235 5.60 -5.55 14.09
C GLU A 235 6.47 -5.13 12.90
N ALA A 236 6.48 -3.85 12.52
CA ALA A 236 7.43 -3.33 11.55
C ALA A 236 8.88 -3.50 12.02
N ALA A 237 9.17 -3.22 13.29
CA ALA A 237 10.52 -3.41 13.87
C ALA A 237 10.92 -4.90 13.92
N ILE A 238 10.00 -5.80 14.30
CA ILE A 238 10.23 -7.25 14.29
C ILE A 238 10.52 -7.73 12.86
N TYR A 239 9.71 -7.31 11.88
CA TYR A 239 9.92 -7.69 10.49
C TYR A 239 11.27 -7.16 9.98
N ARG A 240 11.57 -5.87 10.17
CA ARG A 240 12.85 -5.27 9.77
C ARG A 240 14.06 -6.01 10.35
N ALA A 241 13.98 -6.48 11.61
CA ALA A 241 15.05 -7.25 12.24
C ALA A 241 15.36 -8.57 11.53
N GLY A 242 14.37 -9.14 10.82
CA GLY A 242 14.53 -10.32 9.98
C GLY A 242 15.09 -10.06 8.58
N VAL A 243 15.22 -8.79 8.17
CA VAL A 243 15.87 -8.39 6.91
C VAL A 243 17.33 -8.13 7.16
N THR A 244 18.21 -8.93 6.57
CA THR A 244 19.66 -8.87 6.76
C THR A 244 20.41 -8.78 5.44
N GLY A 245 21.64 -8.28 5.47
CA GLY A 245 22.41 -7.98 4.25
C GLY A 245 21.94 -6.67 3.61
N ARG A 246 22.41 -6.39 2.38
CA ARG A 246 22.06 -5.19 1.62
C ARG A 246 22.07 -5.52 0.13
N GLY A 247 21.15 -4.91 -0.63
CA GLY A 247 21.03 -5.10 -2.08
C GLY A 247 20.88 -6.59 -2.45
N SER A 248 21.66 -7.10 -3.39
CA SER A 248 21.62 -8.52 -3.82
C SER A 248 22.05 -9.53 -2.74
N ALA A 249 22.74 -9.07 -1.68
CA ALA A 249 23.08 -9.90 -0.53
C ALA A 249 21.97 -9.99 0.51
N THR A 250 20.86 -9.30 0.31
CA THR A 250 19.71 -9.30 1.21
C THR A 250 19.14 -10.71 1.39
N ARG A 251 18.78 -11.01 2.63
CA ARG A 251 18.06 -12.25 3.03
C ARG A 251 16.93 -11.90 3.97
N ILE A 252 15.80 -12.56 3.77
CA ILE A 252 14.63 -12.40 4.63
C ILE A 252 14.47 -13.69 5.41
N SER A 253 14.80 -13.64 6.70
CA SER A 253 14.88 -14.83 7.55
C SER A 253 13.58 -15.16 8.31
N ILE A 254 12.51 -14.43 8.04
CA ILE A 254 11.22 -14.58 8.71
C ILE A 254 10.13 -14.93 7.69
N PRO A 255 9.18 -15.79 8.09
CA PRO A 255 9.07 -16.53 9.37
C PRO A 255 10.07 -17.70 9.47
N THR A 256 10.77 -17.99 8.40
CA THR A 256 11.81 -19.03 8.35
C THR A 256 12.88 -18.59 7.36
N ALA A 257 14.07 -19.17 7.44
CA ALA A 257 15.18 -18.92 6.50
C ALA A 257 14.89 -19.33 5.04
N ALA A 258 13.65 -19.64 4.69
CA ALA A 258 13.28 -20.09 3.35
C ALA A 258 13.26 -18.94 2.30
N ASP A 259 13.21 -17.67 2.74
CA ASP A 259 13.25 -16.51 1.85
C ASP A 259 12.19 -16.61 0.74
N ASP A 260 10.92 -16.76 1.16
CA ASP A 260 9.78 -17.03 0.29
C ASP A 260 9.05 -15.71 -0.02
N LEU A 261 8.83 -15.43 -1.30
CA LEU A 261 8.22 -14.19 -1.81
C LEU A 261 6.90 -13.80 -1.12
N LYS A 262 6.11 -14.74 -0.67
CA LYS A 262 4.85 -14.46 0.04
C LYS A 262 5.03 -13.78 1.41
N TYR A 263 6.28 -13.63 1.86
CA TYR A 263 6.66 -12.92 3.09
C TYR A 263 7.55 -11.70 2.81
N HIS A 264 7.64 -11.24 1.55
CA HIS A 264 8.40 -10.05 1.18
C HIS A 264 7.53 -8.79 1.33
N TYR A 265 7.66 -8.11 2.45
CA TYR A 265 6.82 -6.96 2.80
C TYR A 265 7.61 -5.67 2.80
N THR A 266 7.18 -4.71 1.98
CA THR A 266 7.75 -3.37 1.91
C THR A 266 6.79 -2.31 2.41
N GLN A 267 5.47 -2.51 2.23
CA GLN A 267 4.47 -1.49 2.51
C GLN A 267 4.48 -1.07 3.97
N GLY A 268 4.47 -2.02 4.92
CA GLY A 268 4.52 -1.71 6.35
C GLY A 268 5.78 -0.95 6.75
N MET A 269 6.94 -1.24 6.11
CA MET A 269 8.18 -0.51 6.35
C MET A 269 8.15 0.90 5.74
N ALA A 270 7.62 1.05 4.53
CA ALA A 270 7.47 2.35 3.89
C ALA A 270 6.52 3.26 4.67
N LEU A 271 5.38 2.72 5.15
CA LEU A 271 4.45 3.45 6.02
C LEU A 271 5.12 3.85 7.34
N HIS A 272 5.94 2.98 7.94
CA HIS A 272 6.71 3.33 9.12
C HIS A 272 7.63 4.53 8.86
N TRP A 273 8.36 4.50 7.75
CA TRP A 273 9.23 5.62 7.37
C TRP A 273 8.44 6.91 7.13
N LEU A 274 7.31 6.86 6.43
CA LEU A 274 6.45 8.01 6.16
C LEU A 274 5.80 8.61 7.42
N LEU A 275 5.75 7.86 8.53
CA LEU A 275 5.23 8.31 9.82
C LEU A 275 6.32 8.72 10.81
N THR A 276 7.60 8.38 10.54
CA THR A 276 8.68 8.56 11.53
C THR A 276 9.92 9.22 10.99
N GLY A 277 10.20 9.10 9.68
CA GLY A 277 11.47 9.48 9.08
C GLY A 277 12.64 8.59 9.51
N ASP A 278 12.39 7.38 10.01
CA ASP A 278 13.44 6.41 10.38
C ASP A 278 14.01 5.73 9.13
N ASP A 279 15.14 6.20 8.64
CA ASP A 279 15.76 5.74 7.40
C ASP A 279 16.11 4.24 7.40
N ARG A 280 16.22 3.60 8.58
CA ARG A 280 16.44 2.15 8.68
C ARG A 280 15.31 1.34 8.03
N PHE A 281 14.09 1.88 7.99
CA PHE A 281 12.92 1.23 7.39
C PHE A 281 12.83 1.50 5.88
N ARG A 282 13.22 2.70 5.42
CA ARG A 282 13.39 2.97 3.99
C ARG A 282 14.41 2.01 3.38
N ASP A 283 15.58 1.94 3.99
CA ASP A 283 16.67 1.08 3.52
C ASP A 283 16.24 -0.40 3.47
N ALA A 284 15.51 -0.87 4.49
CA ALA A 284 15.01 -2.24 4.51
C ALA A 284 13.93 -2.48 3.43
N ALA A 285 13.08 -1.49 3.14
CA ALA A 285 12.10 -1.61 2.05
C ALA A 285 12.78 -1.74 0.68
N GLU A 286 13.83 -0.95 0.42
CA GLU A 286 14.65 -1.06 -0.79
C GLU A 286 15.32 -2.43 -0.90
N ASP A 287 15.92 -2.91 0.18
CA ASP A 287 16.60 -4.20 0.23
C ASP A 287 15.62 -5.37 -0.05
N VAL A 288 14.40 -5.31 0.50
CA VAL A 288 13.36 -6.31 0.22
C VAL A 288 12.94 -6.26 -1.24
N ALA A 289 12.79 -5.07 -1.85
CA ALA A 289 12.42 -4.94 -3.26
C ALA A 289 13.50 -5.53 -4.19
N VAL A 290 14.79 -5.26 -3.92
CA VAL A 290 15.90 -5.87 -4.65
C VAL A 290 15.87 -7.39 -4.51
N ARG A 291 15.69 -7.91 -3.29
CA ARG A 291 15.61 -9.35 -3.07
C ARG A 291 14.44 -10.00 -3.76
N THR A 292 13.28 -9.34 -3.76
CA THR A 292 12.08 -9.80 -4.47
C THR A 292 12.36 -9.92 -5.97
N HIS A 293 13.00 -8.92 -6.56
CA HIS A 293 13.37 -8.94 -7.98
C HIS A 293 14.39 -10.05 -8.31
N ASP A 294 15.40 -10.23 -7.46
CA ASP A 294 16.43 -11.27 -7.65
C ASP A 294 15.85 -12.69 -7.63
N LEU A 295 14.80 -12.92 -6.81
CA LEU A 295 14.13 -14.21 -6.72
C LEU A 295 13.09 -14.43 -7.80
N TRP A 296 12.49 -13.38 -8.31
CA TRP A 296 11.39 -13.47 -9.28
C TRP A 296 11.69 -12.66 -10.54
N THR A 297 12.61 -13.18 -11.33
CA THR A 297 13.06 -12.55 -12.58
C THR A 297 12.12 -12.80 -13.75
N ASP A 298 11.35 -13.87 -13.71
CA ASP A 298 10.38 -14.24 -14.76
C ASP A 298 9.09 -14.79 -14.11
N PRO A 299 8.08 -13.95 -13.92
CA PRO A 299 6.80 -14.36 -13.34
C PRO A 299 5.95 -15.18 -14.31
N GLY A 300 6.59 -16.01 -15.19
CA GLY A 300 5.90 -16.75 -16.22
C GLY A 300 4.80 -17.68 -15.67
N TYR A 301 3.66 -17.74 -16.38
CA TYR A 301 2.60 -18.71 -16.14
C TYR A 301 2.94 -20.11 -16.62
N ALA A 302 3.90 -20.23 -17.52
CA ALA A 302 4.14 -21.46 -18.21
C ALA A 302 4.84 -22.48 -17.34
N GLY A 303 4.05 -23.27 -16.65
CA GLY A 303 4.45 -24.63 -16.24
C GLY A 303 5.52 -24.76 -15.17
N GLY A 304 5.70 -23.75 -14.40
CA GLY A 304 6.62 -23.89 -13.29
C GLY A 304 6.02 -23.44 -11.99
N ALA A 305 4.90 -23.49 -12.07
CA ALA A 305 4.12 -23.23 -11.24
C ALA A 305 4.07 -22.94 -9.75
N ASP A 306 5.01 -23.25 -8.97
CA ASP A 306 4.99 -22.95 -7.53
C ASP A 306 5.14 -21.46 -7.19
N PHE A 307 5.51 -20.64 -8.16
CA PHE A 307 5.82 -19.23 -7.94
C PHE A 307 4.72 -18.27 -8.33
N TRP A 308 3.85 -18.61 -9.29
CA TRP A 308 2.87 -17.64 -9.68
C TRP A 308 1.52 -17.92 -9.04
N THR A 309 1.18 -17.09 -8.10
CA THR A 309 -0.17 -16.87 -7.62
C THR A 309 -0.39 -15.37 -7.52
N GLU A 310 -1.65 -14.92 -7.45
CA GLU A 310 -1.97 -13.49 -7.31
C GLU A 310 -1.31 -12.90 -6.08
N ARG A 311 -1.10 -13.69 -5.02
CA ARG A 311 -0.40 -13.27 -3.81
C ARG A 311 1.07 -12.94 -4.09
N HIS A 312 1.80 -13.79 -4.82
CA HIS A 312 3.20 -13.53 -5.17
C HIS A 312 3.31 -12.30 -6.09
N ALA A 313 2.45 -12.22 -7.11
CA ALA A 313 2.36 -11.07 -8.01
C ALA A 313 2.06 -9.77 -7.24
N GLY A 314 1.10 -9.82 -6.34
CA GLY A 314 0.70 -8.68 -5.52
C GLY A 314 1.82 -8.19 -4.60
N PHE A 315 2.50 -9.08 -3.87
CA PHE A 315 3.61 -8.68 -2.99
C PHE A 315 4.83 -8.21 -3.78
N ALA A 316 5.14 -8.80 -4.94
CA ALA A 316 6.21 -8.30 -5.80
C ALA A 316 5.92 -6.87 -6.29
N LEU A 317 4.70 -6.62 -6.76
CA LEU A 317 4.31 -5.28 -7.22
C LEU A 317 4.30 -4.27 -6.06
N HIS A 318 3.79 -4.65 -4.88
CA HIS A 318 3.90 -3.83 -3.67
C HIS A 318 5.37 -3.54 -3.33
N ALA A 319 6.26 -4.54 -3.43
CA ALA A 319 7.67 -4.34 -3.14
C ALA A 319 8.27 -3.24 -4.02
N TYR A 320 8.00 -3.27 -5.32
CA TYR A 320 8.54 -2.29 -6.27
C TYR A 320 7.91 -0.91 -6.08
N GLU A 321 6.59 -0.82 -5.95
CA GLU A 321 5.88 0.46 -5.81
C GLU A 321 6.26 1.19 -4.52
N TRP A 322 6.27 0.49 -3.39
CA TRP A 322 6.57 1.12 -2.12
C TRP A 322 8.06 1.45 -1.96
N ALA A 323 8.97 0.62 -2.49
CA ALA A 323 10.39 0.99 -2.56
C ALA A 323 10.60 2.21 -3.46
N ALA A 324 9.96 2.27 -4.64
CA ALA A 324 10.02 3.44 -5.52
C ALA A 324 9.50 4.72 -4.85
N MET A 325 8.51 4.58 -3.96
CA MET A 325 7.89 5.70 -3.26
C MET A 325 8.83 6.33 -2.21
N VAL A 326 9.65 5.52 -1.56
CA VAL A 326 10.49 5.95 -0.44
C VAL A 326 11.96 6.12 -0.80
N SER A 327 12.41 5.56 -1.93
CA SER A 327 13.82 5.58 -2.35
C SER A 327 14.27 6.95 -2.81
N ASP A 328 15.48 7.33 -2.38
CA ASP A 328 16.11 8.59 -2.78
C ASP A 328 16.87 8.44 -4.11
N ASP A 329 17.45 7.27 -4.40
CA ASP A 329 18.40 7.07 -5.52
C ASP A 329 18.00 5.94 -6.49
N GLN A 330 17.17 4.98 -6.09
CA GLN A 330 16.77 3.82 -6.88
C GLN A 330 15.32 3.85 -7.39
N ALA A 331 14.58 4.92 -7.10
CA ALA A 331 13.16 5.04 -7.44
C ALA A 331 12.85 4.72 -8.92
N ALA A 332 13.71 5.16 -9.85
CA ALA A 332 13.53 4.90 -11.28
C ALA A 332 13.67 3.41 -11.62
N THR A 333 14.59 2.70 -10.97
CA THR A 333 14.77 1.25 -11.16
C THR A 333 13.55 0.49 -10.68
N PHE A 334 13.07 0.78 -9.47
CA PHE A 334 11.89 0.13 -8.91
C PHE A 334 10.62 0.40 -9.71
N ARG A 335 10.44 1.64 -10.23
CA ARG A 335 9.35 1.98 -11.15
C ARG A 335 9.42 1.15 -12.43
N GLY A 336 10.61 0.99 -13.01
CA GLY A 336 10.81 0.17 -14.22
C GLY A 336 10.40 -1.30 -13.98
N TRP A 337 10.71 -1.87 -12.81
CA TRP A 337 10.29 -3.22 -12.46
C TRP A 337 8.78 -3.32 -12.25
N ALA A 338 8.17 -2.32 -11.60
CA ALA A 338 6.72 -2.26 -11.44
C ALA A 338 5.99 -2.15 -12.79
N ASP A 339 6.44 -1.27 -13.68
CA ASP A 339 5.86 -1.07 -15.00
C ASP A 339 5.92 -2.36 -15.85
N ALA A 340 7.05 -3.08 -15.80
CA ALA A 340 7.23 -4.36 -16.48
C ALA A 340 6.32 -5.46 -15.88
N ALA A 341 6.22 -5.54 -14.57
CA ALA A 341 5.35 -6.49 -13.89
C ALA A 341 3.89 -6.26 -14.26
N VAL A 342 3.40 -5.02 -14.21
CA VAL A 342 2.02 -4.68 -14.56
C VAL A 342 1.73 -4.98 -16.03
N ALA A 343 2.66 -4.68 -16.95
CA ALA A 343 2.47 -5.02 -18.36
C ALA A 343 2.26 -6.54 -18.53
N THR A 344 3.07 -7.35 -17.85
CA THR A 344 2.94 -8.81 -17.86
C THR A 344 1.58 -9.25 -17.27
N TYR A 345 1.18 -8.73 -16.11
CA TYR A 345 -0.06 -9.14 -15.45
C TYR A 345 -1.30 -8.81 -16.30
N LEU A 346 -1.35 -7.63 -16.92
CA LEU A 346 -2.45 -7.24 -17.80
C LEU A 346 -2.54 -8.15 -19.05
N ASP A 347 -1.40 -8.46 -19.68
CA ASP A 347 -1.36 -9.39 -20.81
C ASP A 347 -1.84 -10.78 -20.38
N MET A 348 -1.36 -11.27 -19.26
CA MET A 348 -1.75 -12.55 -18.71
C MET A 348 -3.24 -12.64 -18.40
N GLN A 349 -3.84 -11.64 -17.75
CA GLN A 349 -5.28 -11.62 -17.53
C GLN A 349 -6.05 -11.65 -18.88
N ALA A 350 -5.55 -10.95 -19.88
CA ALA A 350 -6.22 -10.86 -21.17
C ALA A 350 -6.14 -12.16 -22.00
N THR A 351 -5.06 -12.92 -21.88
CA THR A 351 -4.72 -14.02 -22.79
C THR A 351 -4.77 -15.41 -22.16
N TRP A 352 -4.51 -15.54 -20.84
CA TRP A 352 -4.39 -16.83 -20.19
C TRP A 352 -5.48 -17.08 -19.13
N PRO A 353 -5.96 -18.31 -18.97
CA PRO A 353 -5.76 -19.43 -19.90
C PRO A 353 -6.53 -19.19 -21.22
N SER A 354 -5.99 -19.65 -22.31
CA SER A 354 -6.57 -19.43 -23.65
C SER A 354 -7.96 -20.07 -23.82
N SER A 355 -8.28 -21.05 -22.97
CA SER A 355 -9.61 -21.69 -22.92
C SER A 355 -10.70 -20.78 -22.35
N TRP A 356 -10.34 -19.70 -21.66
CA TRP A 356 -11.30 -18.75 -21.15
C TRP A 356 -11.71 -17.75 -22.24
N THR A 357 -12.94 -17.86 -22.70
CA THR A 357 -13.45 -17.05 -23.81
C THR A 357 -14.16 -15.78 -23.39
N ASP A 358 -14.65 -15.72 -22.15
CA ASP A 358 -15.23 -14.51 -21.60
C ASP A 358 -14.16 -13.41 -21.45
N ARG A 359 -14.41 -12.24 -22.00
CA ARG A 359 -13.50 -11.08 -21.98
C ARG A 359 -13.94 -10.00 -20.98
N ASP A 360 -15.18 -10.06 -20.49
CA ASP A 360 -15.78 -9.05 -19.62
C ASP A 360 -15.69 -9.42 -18.14
N ALA A 361 -15.48 -10.72 -17.85
CA ALA A 361 -15.35 -11.24 -16.49
C ALA A 361 -14.20 -12.27 -16.45
N ARG A 362 -13.04 -11.84 -15.92
CA ARG A 362 -11.81 -12.66 -15.85
C ARG A 362 -11.02 -12.29 -14.61
N CYS A 363 -10.46 -13.28 -13.94
CA CYS A 363 -9.45 -13.04 -12.92
C CYS A 363 -8.02 -13.15 -13.48
N PHE A 364 -7.06 -12.82 -12.64
CA PHE A 364 -5.65 -13.11 -12.87
C PHE A 364 -5.41 -14.57 -12.51
N ALA A 365 -5.71 -15.46 -13.46
CA ALA A 365 -5.71 -16.90 -13.19
C ALA A 365 -4.30 -17.46 -13.02
N HIS A 366 -4.18 -18.52 -12.25
CA HIS A 366 -2.98 -19.34 -12.18
C HIS A 366 -3.31 -20.83 -12.35
N SER A 367 -2.29 -21.67 -12.54
CA SER A 367 -2.48 -23.08 -12.78
C SER A 367 -2.96 -23.81 -11.51
N ALA A 368 -3.68 -24.91 -11.69
CA ALA A 368 -4.08 -25.77 -10.62
C ALA A 368 -2.90 -26.23 -9.74
N ASP A 369 -1.75 -26.48 -10.39
CA ASP A 369 -0.56 -26.98 -9.71
C ASP A 369 0.15 -25.93 -8.87
N ALA A 370 0.03 -24.64 -9.23
CA ALA A 370 0.67 -23.54 -8.50
C ALA A 370 0.07 -23.32 -7.12
N HIS A 371 -1.15 -23.73 -6.87
CA HIS A 371 -1.83 -23.51 -5.61
C HIS A 371 -1.51 -24.56 -4.53
N GLY A 372 -1.15 -25.77 -4.94
CA GLY A 372 -0.81 -26.85 -4.03
C GLY A 372 -1.99 -27.69 -3.51
N GLU A 373 -3.24 -27.22 -3.63
CA GLU A 373 -4.43 -27.95 -3.20
C GLU A 373 -4.95 -28.96 -4.24
N GLY A 374 -4.46 -28.89 -5.47
CA GLY A 374 -4.74 -29.90 -6.47
C GLY A 374 -6.18 -29.90 -7.01
N TYR A 375 -6.83 -28.74 -7.13
CA TYR A 375 -8.21 -28.63 -7.64
C TYR A 375 -8.42 -29.08 -9.09
N GLY A 376 -7.37 -29.33 -9.83
CA GLY A 376 -7.41 -29.94 -11.16
C GLY A 376 -7.88 -29.01 -12.28
N TYR A 377 -7.98 -27.69 -12.04
CA TYR A 377 -8.33 -26.69 -13.04
C TYR A 377 -7.70 -25.33 -12.76
N ASN A 378 -7.45 -24.56 -13.84
CA ASN A 378 -6.94 -23.21 -13.73
C ASN A 378 -8.00 -22.27 -13.18
N GLY A 379 -7.60 -21.39 -12.28
CA GLY A 379 -8.52 -20.49 -11.59
C GLY A 379 -7.81 -19.36 -10.88
N CYS A 380 -8.49 -18.74 -9.95
CA CYS A 380 -7.93 -17.72 -9.05
C CYS A 380 -8.54 -17.82 -7.66
N SER A 381 -7.82 -17.26 -6.69
CA SER A 381 -8.32 -17.10 -5.32
C SER A 381 -8.72 -15.65 -5.10
N PRO A 382 -9.99 -15.33 -4.78
CA PRO A 382 -10.41 -13.94 -4.52
C PRO A 382 -9.58 -13.28 -3.41
N TRP A 383 -9.27 -13.99 -2.34
CA TRP A 383 -8.49 -13.46 -1.23
C TRP A 383 -7.02 -13.14 -1.61
N MET A 384 -6.37 -13.95 -2.47
CA MET A 384 -5.05 -13.60 -3.01
C MET A 384 -5.15 -12.44 -4.01
N SER A 385 -6.21 -12.42 -4.81
CA SER A 385 -6.47 -11.37 -5.79
C SER A 385 -6.67 -10.00 -5.15
N ALA A 386 -7.16 -9.93 -3.90
CA ALA A 386 -7.27 -8.67 -3.16
C ALA A 386 -5.92 -7.99 -2.90
N ILE A 387 -4.84 -8.78 -2.72
CA ILE A 387 -3.48 -8.25 -2.57
C ILE A 387 -2.99 -7.66 -3.89
N LEU A 388 -3.19 -8.39 -4.99
CA LEU A 388 -2.82 -7.92 -6.33
C LEU A 388 -3.62 -6.69 -6.74
N ALA A 389 -4.92 -6.67 -6.45
CA ALA A 389 -5.79 -5.53 -6.75
C ALA A 389 -5.36 -4.26 -6.00
N ASP A 390 -4.99 -4.39 -4.71
CA ASP A 390 -4.45 -3.29 -3.91
C ASP A 390 -3.12 -2.76 -4.52
N ALA A 391 -2.22 -3.64 -4.93
CA ALA A 391 -0.97 -3.25 -5.59
C ALA A 391 -1.19 -2.58 -6.95
N LEU A 392 -2.13 -3.09 -7.74
CA LEU A 392 -2.51 -2.52 -9.04
C LEU A 392 -3.13 -1.13 -8.88
N GLU A 393 -3.94 -0.90 -7.84
CA GLU A 393 -4.52 0.43 -7.57
C GLU A 393 -3.43 1.45 -7.16
N VAL A 394 -2.46 1.02 -6.34
CA VAL A 394 -1.28 1.86 -6.03
C VAL A 394 -0.53 2.25 -7.30
N HIS A 395 -0.30 1.29 -8.20
CA HIS A 395 0.35 1.55 -9.49
C HIS A 395 -0.48 2.48 -10.37
N ALA A 396 -1.80 2.24 -10.50
CA ALA A 396 -2.71 3.07 -11.30
C ALA A 396 -2.71 4.52 -10.83
N THR A 397 -2.74 4.74 -9.52
CA THR A 397 -2.67 6.08 -8.90
C THR A 397 -1.36 6.79 -9.23
N ARG A 398 -0.24 6.04 -9.29
CA ARG A 398 1.07 6.60 -9.65
C ARG A 398 1.14 7.00 -11.11
N VAL A 399 0.73 6.12 -12.02
CA VAL A 399 0.96 6.31 -13.46
C VAL A 399 -0.07 7.21 -14.14
N GLY A 400 -1.31 7.22 -13.66
CA GLY A 400 -2.39 8.02 -14.24
C GLY A 400 -2.74 7.67 -15.70
N GLY A 401 -3.58 8.47 -16.32
CA GLY A 401 -3.88 8.45 -17.75
C GLY A 401 -4.34 7.08 -18.29
N THR A 402 -3.97 6.78 -19.54
CA THR A 402 -4.40 5.57 -20.25
C THR A 402 -4.03 4.28 -19.53
N ARG A 403 -2.83 4.20 -18.95
CA ARG A 403 -2.38 3.00 -18.22
C ARG A 403 -3.22 2.73 -16.97
N ALA A 404 -3.56 3.78 -16.22
CA ALA A 404 -4.48 3.64 -15.10
C ALA A 404 -5.86 3.13 -15.56
N GLY A 405 -6.36 3.62 -16.69
CA GLY A 405 -7.60 3.13 -17.29
C GLY A 405 -7.55 1.65 -17.66
N GLU A 406 -6.45 1.16 -18.22
CA GLU A 406 -6.25 -0.26 -18.52
C GLU A 406 -6.26 -1.14 -17.26
N ILE A 407 -5.59 -0.67 -16.20
CA ILE A 407 -5.56 -1.36 -14.90
C ILE A 407 -6.95 -1.41 -14.27
N ARG A 408 -7.65 -0.27 -14.21
CA ARG A 408 -9.00 -0.20 -13.67
C ARG A 408 -9.98 -1.08 -14.45
N ALA A 409 -9.86 -1.15 -15.78
CA ALA A 409 -10.62 -2.09 -16.61
C ALA A 409 -10.32 -3.56 -16.26
N ALA A 410 -9.06 -3.88 -15.93
CA ALA A 410 -8.68 -5.21 -15.47
C ALA A 410 -9.28 -5.54 -14.09
N LEU A 411 -9.31 -4.56 -13.17
CA LEU A 411 -9.96 -4.70 -11.87
C LEU A 411 -11.48 -4.85 -11.98
N VAL A 412 -12.10 -4.17 -12.95
CA VAL A 412 -13.53 -4.36 -13.26
C VAL A 412 -13.82 -5.80 -13.71
N ARG A 413 -12.99 -6.35 -14.61
CA ARG A 413 -13.12 -7.75 -15.04
C ARG A 413 -12.97 -8.73 -13.89
N LEU A 414 -11.99 -8.48 -12.99
CA LEU A 414 -11.77 -9.28 -11.79
C LEU A 414 -12.99 -9.26 -10.86
N GLY A 415 -13.52 -8.09 -10.51
CA GLY A 415 -14.68 -8.02 -9.63
C GLY A 415 -15.94 -8.60 -10.25
N ARG A 416 -16.12 -8.49 -11.59
CA ARG A 416 -17.26 -9.12 -12.30
C ARG A 416 -17.26 -10.64 -12.19
N ILE A 417 -16.10 -11.30 -12.34
CA ILE A 417 -16.06 -12.76 -12.18
C ILE A 417 -16.32 -13.16 -10.73
N VAL A 418 -15.80 -12.41 -9.75
CA VAL A 418 -16.06 -12.65 -8.33
C VAL A 418 -17.55 -12.45 -8.00
N ALA A 419 -18.19 -11.42 -8.52
CA ALA A 419 -19.62 -11.17 -8.31
C ALA A 419 -20.50 -12.27 -8.91
N ARG A 420 -20.15 -12.77 -10.10
CA ARG A 420 -20.95 -13.73 -10.85
C ARG A 420 -20.70 -15.19 -10.45
N ASP A 421 -19.43 -15.58 -10.37
CA ASP A 421 -18.99 -16.97 -10.23
C ASP A 421 -18.28 -17.24 -8.89
N GLY A 422 -18.05 -16.21 -8.06
CA GLY A 422 -17.20 -16.28 -6.86
C GLY A 422 -17.92 -16.71 -5.57
N ARG A 423 -19.18 -17.16 -5.66
CA ARG A 423 -20.00 -17.54 -4.50
C ARG A 423 -20.75 -18.83 -4.76
N ASP A 424 -21.03 -19.58 -3.69
CA ASP A 424 -21.89 -20.77 -3.74
C ASP A 424 -23.39 -20.40 -3.73
N GLY A 425 -24.24 -21.44 -3.69
CA GLY A 425 -25.70 -21.26 -3.67
C GLY A 425 -26.24 -20.56 -2.43
N ASP A 426 -25.51 -20.53 -1.35
CA ASP A 426 -25.83 -19.84 -0.09
C ASP A 426 -25.20 -18.44 0.00
N GLY A 427 -24.55 -17.99 -1.08
CA GLY A 427 -23.87 -16.70 -1.20
C GLY A 427 -22.51 -16.63 -0.53
N LYS A 428 -21.96 -17.77 -0.10
CA LYS A 428 -20.65 -17.87 0.57
C LYS A 428 -19.52 -17.71 -0.45
N PRO A 429 -18.50 -16.89 -0.18
CA PRO A 429 -17.35 -16.72 -1.07
C PRO A 429 -16.58 -18.02 -1.27
N TYR A 430 -16.16 -18.26 -2.50
CA TYR A 430 -15.25 -19.34 -2.81
C TYR A 430 -13.81 -18.99 -2.45
N TYR A 431 -13.09 -19.99 -1.96
CA TYR A 431 -11.64 -19.95 -1.77
C TYR A 431 -10.91 -19.98 -3.12
N TRP A 432 -11.40 -20.83 -4.05
CA TRP A 432 -10.88 -21.02 -5.40
C TRP A 432 -12.03 -20.97 -6.42
N LEU A 433 -11.88 -20.21 -7.46
CA LEU A 433 -12.89 -20.10 -8.50
C LEU A 433 -12.31 -20.25 -9.91
N GLY A 434 -13.10 -20.82 -10.81
CA GLY A 434 -12.80 -20.91 -12.23
C GLY A 434 -13.93 -20.34 -13.06
N LEU A 435 -13.64 -19.95 -14.31
CA LEU A 435 -14.60 -19.36 -15.19
C LEU A 435 -15.76 -20.33 -15.52
N GLY A 436 -17.01 -19.90 -15.22
CA GLY A 436 -18.20 -20.62 -15.61
C GLY A 436 -18.40 -21.98 -14.93
N ARG A 437 -17.84 -22.18 -13.75
CA ARG A 437 -18.00 -23.41 -12.98
C ARG A 437 -18.14 -23.11 -11.49
N ALA A 438 -18.67 -24.08 -10.71
CA ALA A 438 -18.65 -24.02 -9.26
C ALA A 438 -17.20 -23.97 -8.76
N GLY A 439 -16.96 -23.13 -7.78
CA GLY A 439 -15.67 -23.01 -7.10
C GLY A 439 -15.55 -23.99 -5.93
N GLU A 440 -14.43 -23.84 -5.20
CA GLU A 440 -14.16 -24.60 -3.99
C GLU A 440 -14.27 -23.68 -2.77
N VAL A 441 -14.94 -24.12 -1.73
CA VAL A 441 -14.99 -23.45 -0.43
C VAL A 441 -13.86 -23.95 0.43
N ASP A 442 -13.34 -23.10 1.32
CA ASP A 442 -12.41 -23.56 2.35
C ASP A 442 -13.14 -23.95 3.65
N GLU A 443 -12.39 -24.52 4.57
CA GLU A 443 -12.90 -24.92 5.87
C GLU A 443 -13.13 -23.75 6.84
N TYR A 444 -12.58 -22.55 6.51
CA TYR A 444 -12.54 -21.38 7.40
C TYR A 444 -13.69 -20.40 7.17
N GLU A 445 -14.33 -20.45 6.00
CA GLU A 445 -15.50 -19.61 5.64
C GLU A 445 -15.28 -18.09 5.73
N GLU A 446 -14.05 -17.59 5.48
CA GLU A 446 -13.61 -16.28 5.96
C GLU A 446 -13.50 -15.18 4.90
N HIS A 447 -13.61 -15.49 3.60
CA HIS A 447 -13.19 -14.55 2.53
C HIS A 447 -14.26 -13.54 2.10
N TRP A 448 -15.14 -13.16 3.01
CA TRP A 448 -16.20 -12.19 2.75
C TRP A 448 -15.67 -10.79 2.44
N GLY A 449 -14.69 -10.33 3.24
CA GLY A 449 -14.14 -8.99 3.13
C GLY A 449 -13.38 -8.77 1.84
N GLU A 450 -12.52 -9.70 1.47
CA GLU A 450 -11.72 -9.62 0.24
C GLU A 450 -12.59 -9.68 -1.01
N SER A 451 -13.59 -10.57 -1.02
CA SER A 451 -14.56 -10.66 -2.13
C SER A 451 -15.39 -9.38 -2.24
N ALA A 452 -15.85 -8.82 -1.10
CA ALA A 452 -16.53 -7.53 -1.07
C ALA A 452 -15.67 -6.39 -1.62
N TYR A 453 -14.39 -6.36 -1.25
CA TYR A 453 -13.44 -5.36 -1.72
C TYR A 453 -13.27 -5.40 -3.25
N LEU A 454 -13.06 -6.59 -3.82
CA LEU A 454 -12.90 -6.73 -5.27
C LEU A 454 -14.14 -6.32 -6.05
N VAL A 455 -15.32 -6.68 -5.55
CA VAL A 455 -16.59 -6.30 -6.20
C VAL A 455 -16.88 -4.80 -6.04
N ALA A 456 -16.53 -4.22 -4.88
CA ALA A 456 -16.64 -2.78 -4.65
C ALA A 456 -15.75 -1.98 -5.60
N MET A 457 -14.49 -2.39 -5.79
CA MET A 457 -13.57 -1.78 -6.77
C MET A 457 -14.16 -1.84 -8.19
N ALA A 458 -14.70 -3.00 -8.58
CA ALA A 458 -15.28 -3.17 -9.91
C ALA A 458 -16.51 -2.27 -10.12
N TRP A 459 -17.37 -2.15 -9.12
CA TRP A 459 -18.51 -1.24 -9.17
C TRP A 459 -18.08 0.21 -9.33
N HIS A 460 -17.12 0.64 -8.53
CA HIS A 460 -16.57 2.00 -8.54
C HIS A 460 -15.92 2.34 -9.88
N HIS A 461 -14.91 1.55 -10.30
CA HIS A 461 -14.20 1.80 -11.56
C HIS A 461 -15.04 1.51 -12.81
N GLY A 462 -16.15 0.77 -12.67
CA GLY A 462 -17.16 0.59 -13.70
C GLY A 462 -18.14 1.76 -13.85
N GLY A 463 -17.87 2.89 -13.17
CA GLY A 463 -18.70 4.11 -13.26
C GLY A 463 -19.93 4.07 -12.35
N ARG A 464 -19.96 3.22 -11.32
CA ARG A 464 -21.03 3.12 -10.30
C ARG A 464 -22.44 2.85 -10.86
N SER A 465 -22.54 2.32 -12.08
CA SER A 465 -23.80 2.14 -12.80
C SER A 465 -24.29 0.68 -12.86
N ASP A 466 -23.42 -0.30 -12.57
CA ASP A 466 -23.77 -1.72 -12.61
C ASP A 466 -24.46 -2.15 -11.31
N ALA A 467 -25.79 -2.20 -11.34
CA ALA A 467 -26.61 -2.58 -10.18
C ALA A 467 -26.33 -4.00 -9.67
N ALA A 468 -25.90 -4.91 -10.55
CA ALA A 468 -25.60 -6.28 -10.15
C ALA A 468 -24.30 -6.32 -9.30
N LEU A 469 -23.29 -5.56 -9.69
CA LEU A 469 -22.06 -5.41 -8.88
C LEU A 469 -22.37 -4.77 -7.52
N ARG A 470 -23.21 -3.72 -7.50
CA ARG A 470 -23.60 -3.10 -6.23
C ARG A 470 -24.35 -4.07 -5.32
N THR A 471 -25.31 -4.80 -5.84
CA THR A 471 -26.05 -5.81 -5.07
C THR A 471 -25.11 -6.89 -4.53
N ALA A 472 -24.22 -7.41 -5.36
CA ALA A 472 -23.26 -8.43 -4.94
C ALA A 472 -22.32 -7.91 -3.84
N ALA A 473 -21.85 -6.65 -3.93
CA ALA A 473 -21.02 -6.03 -2.89
C ALA A 473 -21.80 -5.90 -1.57
N ASP A 474 -23.05 -5.41 -1.61
CA ASP A 474 -23.90 -5.25 -0.42
C ASP A 474 -24.22 -6.60 0.26
N GLU A 475 -24.42 -7.68 -0.52
CA GLU A 475 -24.60 -9.03 -0.01
C GLU A 475 -23.34 -9.56 0.66
N LEU A 476 -22.15 -9.36 0.07
CA LEU A 476 -20.88 -9.75 0.63
C LEU A 476 -20.56 -8.97 1.93
N VAL A 477 -20.83 -7.66 1.97
CA VAL A 477 -20.71 -6.83 3.19
C VAL A 477 -21.69 -7.32 4.28
N THR A 478 -22.89 -7.71 3.91
CA THR A 478 -23.86 -8.29 4.84
C THR A 478 -23.36 -9.63 5.38
N GLY A 479 -22.78 -10.46 4.52
CA GLY A 479 -22.16 -11.73 4.92
C GLY A 479 -21.00 -11.52 5.88
N LEU A 480 -20.10 -10.56 5.59
CA LEU A 480 -19.02 -10.17 6.50
C LEU A 480 -19.56 -9.80 7.88
N ARG A 481 -20.56 -8.94 7.94
CA ARG A 481 -21.14 -8.47 9.20
C ARG A 481 -21.83 -9.57 10.00
N THR A 482 -22.46 -10.53 9.35
CA THR A 482 -23.30 -11.53 10.03
C THR A 482 -22.64 -12.89 10.24
N ARG A 483 -21.66 -13.24 9.42
CA ARG A 483 -20.99 -14.53 9.39
C ARG A 483 -19.47 -14.43 9.35
N GLY A 484 -18.94 -13.30 8.86
CA GLY A 484 -17.50 -13.07 8.81
C GLY A 484 -16.98 -12.86 10.23
N GLU A 485 -16.04 -13.70 10.64
CA GLU A 485 -15.32 -13.55 11.89
C GLU A 485 -13.84 -13.79 11.62
N ALA A 486 -13.00 -12.89 12.11
CA ALA A 486 -11.58 -13.18 12.19
C ALA A 486 -11.33 -14.15 13.36
N GLY A 487 -11.72 -15.40 13.17
CA GLY A 487 -11.60 -16.45 14.17
C GLY A 487 -10.16 -16.85 14.49
N GLN A 488 -9.23 -16.50 13.58
CA GLN A 488 -7.80 -16.75 13.68
C GLN A 488 -7.00 -15.51 13.33
N LEU A 489 -5.79 -15.42 13.84
CA LEU A 489 -4.90 -14.28 13.61
C LEU A 489 -4.56 -14.11 12.12
N ARG A 490 -4.40 -15.20 11.36
CA ARG A 490 -4.19 -15.13 9.92
C ARG A 490 -5.40 -14.55 9.18
N SER A 491 -6.61 -14.86 9.61
CA SER A 491 -7.86 -14.36 9.03
C SER A 491 -8.02 -12.86 9.23
N PHE A 492 -7.64 -12.38 10.43
CA PHE A 492 -7.50 -10.95 10.69
C PHE A 492 -6.57 -10.29 9.67
N ASN A 493 -5.37 -10.85 9.42
CA ASN A 493 -4.43 -10.28 8.47
C ASN A 493 -5.04 -10.21 7.05
N TRP A 494 -5.76 -11.23 6.61
CA TRP A 494 -6.37 -11.26 5.29
C TRP A 494 -7.42 -10.18 5.13
N GLN A 495 -8.36 -10.11 6.05
CA GLN A 495 -9.51 -9.22 5.96
C GLN A 495 -9.16 -7.76 6.30
N CYS A 496 -8.15 -7.53 7.15
CA CYS A 496 -7.85 -6.20 7.68
C CYS A 496 -6.68 -5.51 6.98
N ARG A 497 -5.97 -6.19 6.07
CA ARG A 497 -4.90 -5.55 5.29
C ARG A 497 -5.44 -4.77 4.11
N SER A 498 -6.13 -5.41 3.17
CA SER A 498 -6.59 -4.78 1.92
C SER A 498 -8.09 -4.46 1.93
N ALA A 499 -8.91 -5.37 2.45
CA ALA A 499 -10.35 -5.28 2.34
C ALA A 499 -10.98 -4.13 3.14
N VAL A 500 -10.33 -3.60 4.15
CA VAL A 500 -10.78 -2.40 4.89
C VAL A 500 -10.90 -1.15 4.04
N GLN A 501 -10.43 -1.19 2.79
CA GLN A 501 -10.60 -0.13 1.80
C GLN A 501 -11.95 -0.20 1.09
N ALA A 502 -12.68 -1.30 1.16
CA ALA A 502 -13.96 -1.49 0.46
C ALA A 502 -14.99 -0.37 0.73
N PRO A 503 -15.14 0.15 1.97
CA PRO A 503 -16.04 1.26 2.24
C PRO A 503 -15.78 2.50 1.38
N ALA A 504 -14.54 2.81 1.04
CA ALA A 504 -14.19 3.97 0.23
C ALA A 504 -14.64 3.83 -1.25
N TYR A 505 -14.79 2.61 -1.72
CA TYR A 505 -15.31 2.34 -3.06
C TYR A 505 -16.85 2.27 -3.09
N LEU A 506 -17.49 2.01 -1.94
CA LEU A 506 -18.95 1.86 -1.84
C LEU A 506 -19.67 3.14 -1.38
N LYS A 507 -18.94 4.07 -0.77
CA LYS A 507 -19.43 5.38 -0.37
C LYS A 507 -19.53 6.32 -1.57
#